data_6379dab14b0e71f65397a2f7a31b68af
#
_entry.id   6379dab14b0e71f65397a2f7a31b68af
#
_cell.length_a   1.000
_cell.length_b   1.000
_cell.length_c   1.000
_cell.angle_alpha   90.00
_cell.angle_beta   90.00
_cell.angle_gamma   90.00
#
_symmetry.space_group_name_H-M   'P 1'
#
loop_
_entity.id
_entity.type
_entity.pdbx_description
1 polymer ?
#
loop_
_entity_poly.entity_id
_entity_poly.type
_entity_poly.pdbx_seq_one_letter_code
_entity_poly.pdbx_strand_id
1 'polypeptide(L)'
;AKGDGILDDARTQAEGQAAQIMAQADKDAKAICARAQEQAKEILENARQEAEEEKKRQKDAIRDQVMELSVALAGRILEREINPKDHQKLMEEFLSEVK
;
A
#
# COMPACT_ATOMS: atom_id res chain seq x y z
N ALA A 1 -9.04 -28.30 -64.90
CA ALA A 1 -7.60 -28.21 -65.13
C ALA A 1 -6.84 -28.34 -63.78
N LYS A 2 -5.67 -28.97 -63.80
CA LYS A 2 -4.87 -29.23 -62.58
C LYS A 2 -4.43 -27.95 -61.88
N GLY A 3 -4.27 -26.85 -62.61
CA GLY A 3 -3.87 -25.56 -62.04
C GLY A 3 -4.92 -24.92 -61.15
N ASP A 4 -6.19 -25.07 -61.48
CA ASP A 4 -7.29 -24.53 -60.68
C ASP A 4 -7.45 -25.28 -59.38
N GLY A 5 -7.25 -26.62 -59.37
CA GLY A 5 -7.30 -27.40 -58.14
C GLY A 5 -6.17 -27.08 -57.16
N ILE A 6 -4.96 -26.85 -57.72
CA ILE A 6 -3.80 -26.47 -56.87
C ILE A 6 -4.01 -25.09 -56.26
N LEU A 7 -4.58 -24.13 -56.99
CA LEU A 7 -4.88 -22.81 -56.46
C LEU A 7 -5.97 -22.85 -55.36
N ASP A 8 -6.99 -23.68 -55.57
CA ASP A 8 -8.06 -23.86 -54.60
C ASP A 8 -7.53 -24.50 -53.32
N ASP A 9 -6.68 -25.52 -53.44
CA ASP A 9 -6.05 -26.17 -52.29
C ASP A 9 -5.14 -25.19 -51.54
N ALA A 10 -4.34 -24.40 -52.27
CA ALA A 10 -3.47 -23.40 -51.63
C ALA A 10 -4.29 -22.32 -50.93
N ARG A 11 -5.42 -21.89 -51.54
CA ARG A 11 -6.31 -20.92 -50.92
C ARG A 11 -6.96 -21.47 -49.65
N THR A 12 -7.43 -22.72 -49.72
CA THR A 12 -8.04 -23.38 -48.55
C THR A 12 -7.03 -23.53 -47.41
N GLN A 13 -5.78 -23.92 -47.73
CA GLN A 13 -4.72 -24.00 -46.71
C GLN A 13 -4.41 -22.63 -46.10
N ALA A 14 -4.30 -21.61 -46.95
CA ALA A 14 -4.02 -20.26 -46.48
C ALA A 14 -5.14 -19.72 -45.59
N GLU A 15 -6.39 -19.94 -45.95
CA GLU A 15 -7.55 -19.56 -45.15
C GLU A 15 -7.58 -20.30 -43.83
N GLY A 16 -7.25 -21.61 -43.83
CA GLY A 16 -7.16 -22.41 -42.63
C GLY A 16 -6.07 -21.92 -41.68
N GLN A 17 -4.90 -21.61 -42.25
CA GLN A 17 -3.78 -21.08 -41.46
C GLN A 17 -4.12 -19.68 -40.90
N ALA A 18 -4.74 -18.84 -41.70
CA ALA A 18 -5.17 -17.51 -41.24
C ALA A 18 -6.18 -17.63 -40.09
N ALA A 19 -7.13 -18.55 -40.21
CA ALA A 19 -8.13 -18.79 -39.15
C ALA A 19 -7.47 -19.26 -37.89
N GLN A 20 -6.47 -20.15 -37.99
CA GLN A 20 -5.72 -20.65 -36.83
C GLN A 20 -4.92 -19.53 -36.15
N ILE A 21 -4.27 -18.69 -36.97
CA ILE A 21 -3.49 -17.55 -36.43
C ILE A 21 -4.42 -16.57 -35.75
N MET A 22 -5.56 -16.26 -36.30
CA MET A 22 -6.54 -15.36 -35.70
C MET A 22 -7.10 -15.93 -34.42
N ALA A 23 -7.41 -17.23 -34.37
CA ALA A 23 -7.91 -17.90 -33.18
C ALA A 23 -6.87 -17.91 -32.09
N GLN A 24 -5.61 -18.15 -32.42
CA GLN A 24 -4.52 -18.13 -31.45
C GLN A 24 -4.26 -16.71 -30.92
N ALA A 25 -4.30 -15.73 -31.85
CA ALA A 25 -4.14 -14.33 -31.44
C ALA A 25 -5.25 -13.86 -30.51
N ASP A 26 -6.49 -14.27 -30.78
CA ASP A 26 -7.63 -13.95 -29.88
C ASP A 26 -7.46 -14.60 -28.51
N LYS A 27 -7.04 -15.86 -28.49
CA LYS A 27 -6.78 -16.58 -27.25
C LYS A 27 -5.66 -15.91 -26.45
N ASP A 28 -4.58 -15.55 -27.13
CA ASP A 28 -3.43 -14.89 -26.50
C ASP A 28 -3.84 -13.50 -25.98
N ALA A 29 -4.62 -12.75 -26.74
CA ALA A 29 -5.12 -11.44 -26.30
C ALA A 29 -5.98 -11.55 -25.04
N LYS A 30 -6.87 -12.54 -24.99
CA LYS A 30 -7.71 -12.78 -23.83
C LYS A 30 -6.88 -13.18 -22.62
N ALA A 31 -5.86 -14.02 -22.81
CA ALA A 31 -4.96 -14.43 -21.74
C ALA A 31 -4.14 -13.24 -21.22
N ILE A 32 -3.66 -12.38 -22.10
CA ILE A 32 -2.91 -11.17 -21.72
C ILE A 32 -3.81 -10.23 -20.93
N CYS A 33 -5.04 -10.00 -21.39
CA CYS A 33 -6.00 -9.15 -20.68
C CYS A 33 -6.33 -9.70 -19.30
N ALA A 34 -6.55 -11.01 -19.19
CA ALA A 34 -6.84 -11.65 -17.91
C ALA A 34 -5.68 -11.50 -16.94
N ARG A 35 -4.44 -11.69 -17.43
CA ARG A 35 -3.23 -11.51 -16.61
C ARG A 35 -3.06 -10.06 -16.19
N ALA A 36 -3.31 -9.12 -17.08
CA ALA A 36 -3.22 -7.70 -16.78
C ALA A 36 -4.24 -7.29 -15.72
N GLN A 37 -5.45 -7.81 -15.77
CA GLN A 37 -6.48 -7.55 -14.78
C GLN A 37 -6.08 -8.11 -13.43
N GLU A 38 -5.52 -9.31 -13.40
CA GLU A 38 -5.06 -9.94 -12.16
C GLU A 38 -3.91 -9.14 -11.54
N GLN A 39 -2.96 -8.72 -12.34
CA GLN A 39 -1.84 -7.88 -11.90
C GLN A 39 -2.34 -6.54 -11.37
N ALA A 40 -3.33 -5.95 -12.05
CA ALA A 40 -3.92 -4.69 -11.59
C ALA A 40 -4.58 -4.84 -10.22
N LYS A 41 -5.27 -5.95 -9.98
CA LYS A 41 -5.87 -6.24 -8.67
C LYS A 41 -4.81 -6.38 -7.58
N GLU A 42 -3.71 -7.07 -7.87
CA GLU A 42 -2.61 -7.23 -6.92
C GLU A 42 -1.97 -5.89 -6.59
N ILE A 43 -1.73 -5.07 -7.62
CA ILE A 43 -1.14 -3.73 -7.43
C ILE A 43 -2.05 -2.87 -6.56
N LEU A 44 -3.35 -2.87 -6.83
CA LEU A 44 -4.33 -2.10 -6.06
C LEU A 44 -4.40 -2.59 -4.61
N GLU A 45 -4.39 -3.90 -4.39
CA GLU A 45 -4.44 -4.47 -3.04
C GLU A 45 -3.17 -4.12 -2.26
N ASN A 46 -2.01 -4.26 -2.88
CA ASN A 46 -0.74 -3.91 -2.25
C ASN A 46 -0.67 -2.42 -1.93
N ALA A 47 -1.14 -1.57 -2.86
CA ALA A 47 -1.18 -0.13 -2.64
C ALA A 47 -2.11 0.25 -1.49
N ARG A 48 -3.24 -0.44 -1.37
CA ARG A 48 -4.18 -0.23 -0.27
C ARG A 48 -3.56 -0.59 1.08
N GLN A 49 -2.89 -1.74 1.14
CA GLN A 49 -2.21 -2.19 2.35
C GLN A 49 -1.10 -1.23 2.75
N GLU A 50 -0.29 -0.80 1.80
CA GLU A 50 0.78 0.18 2.05
C GLU A 50 0.23 1.51 2.54
N ALA A 51 -0.89 1.96 1.96
CA ALA A 51 -1.54 3.19 2.38
C ALA A 51 -2.07 3.09 3.82
N GLU A 52 -2.65 1.95 4.19
CA GLU A 52 -3.14 1.72 5.55
C GLU A 52 -2.00 1.66 6.57
N GLU A 53 -0.90 0.99 6.23
CA GLU A 53 0.28 0.91 7.07
C GLU A 53 0.92 2.29 7.26
N GLU A 54 1.02 3.07 6.20
CA GLU A 54 1.55 4.43 6.25
C GLU A 54 0.68 5.33 7.11
N LYS A 55 -0.63 5.23 6.96
CA LYS A 55 -1.60 5.98 7.77
C LYS A 55 -1.44 5.67 9.25
N LYS A 56 -1.26 4.39 9.57
CA LYS A 56 -1.04 3.95 10.95
C LYS A 56 0.26 4.50 11.52
N ARG A 57 1.35 4.44 10.74
CA ARG A 57 2.64 5.00 11.14
C ARG A 57 2.54 6.51 11.40
N GLN A 58 1.82 7.23 10.55
CA GLN A 58 1.61 8.66 10.72
C GLN A 58 0.82 8.97 11.99
N LYS A 59 -0.23 8.22 12.27
CA LYS A 59 -1.01 8.39 13.50
C LYS A 59 -0.16 8.14 14.75
N ASP A 60 0.65 7.08 14.74
CA ASP A 60 1.52 6.76 15.86
C ASP A 60 2.58 7.85 16.06
N ALA A 61 3.16 8.35 14.98
CA ALA A 61 4.16 9.43 15.03
C ALA A 61 3.56 10.72 15.60
N ILE A 62 2.35 11.08 15.16
CA ILE A 62 1.65 12.27 15.66
C ILE A 62 1.33 12.12 17.14
N ARG A 63 0.86 10.94 17.54
CA ARG A 63 0.56 10.65 18.95
C ARG A 63 1.81 10.82 19.82
N ASP A 64 2.94 10.27 19.36
CA ASP A 64 4.20 10.38 20.11
C ASP A 64 4.65 11.84 20.22
N GLN A 65 4.52 12.63 19.14
CA GLN A 65 4.85 14.05 19.16
C GLN A 65 3.95 14.83 20.12
N VAL A 66 2.66 14.54 20.13
CA VAL A 66 1.70 15.19 21.04
C VAL A 66 2.05 14.83 22.48
N MET A 67 2.40 13.58 22.75
CA MET A 67 2.80 13.16 24.10
C MET A 67 4.07 13.87 24.57
N GLU A 68 5.09 13.96 23.70
CA GLU A 68 6.32 14.68 24.01
C GLU A 68 6.06 16.14 24.30
N LEU A 69 5.24 16.77 23.45
CA LEU A 69 4.88 18.18 23.60
C LEU A 69 4.09 18.40 24.90
N SER A 70 3.18 17.48 25.23
CA SER A 70 2.37 17.58 26.45
C SER A 70 3.24 17.46 27.70
N VAL A 71 4.20 16.54 27.70
CA VAL A 71 5.14 16.37 28.82
C VAL A 71 6.02 17.63 28.97
N ALA A 72 6.52 18.16 27.87
CA ALA A 72 7.35 19.38 27.88
C ALA A 72 6.55 20.58 28.37
N LEU A 73 5.30 20.72 27.95
CA LEU A 73 4.43 21.80 28.39
C LEU A 73 4.10 21.68 29.87
N ALA A 74 3.79 20.48 30.33
CA ALA A 74 3.52 20.22 31.76
C ALA A 74 4.74 20.57 32.61
N GLY A 75 5.95 20.23 32.14
CA GLY A 75 7.18 20.57 32.79
C GLY A 75 7.38 22.07 32.94
N ARG A 76 7.10 22.84 31.88
CA ARG A 76 7.21 24.29 31.89
C ARG A 76 6.18 24.94 32.83
N ILE A 77 4.96 24.42 32.85
CA ILE A 77 3.91 24.92 33.74
C ILE A 77 4.33 24.71 35.18
N LEU A 78 4.85 23.53 35.51
CA LEU A 78 5.31 23.20 36.87
C LEU A 78 6.47 24.11 37.28
N GLU A 79 7.43 24.40 36.42
CA GLU A 79 8.54 25.29 36.68
C GLU A 79 8.08 26.72 37.00
N ARG A 80 7.03 27.20 36.32
CA ARG A 80 6.53 28.57 36.52
C ARG A 80 5.64 28.72 37.73
N GLU A 81 4.84 27.72 38.06
CA GLU A 81 3.85 27.83 39.13
C GLU A 81 4.35 27.39 40.47
N ILE A 82 5.36 26.52 40.50
CA ILE A 82 5.90 26.01 41.78
C ILE A 82 7.21 26.74 42.08
N ASN A 83 7.22 27.51 43.19
CA ASN A 83 8.46 28.14 43.63
C ASN A 83 9.39 27.07 44.25
N PRO A 84 10.69 27.39 44.48
CA PRO A 84 11.65 26.40 44.98
C PRO A 84 11.21 25.72 46.29
N LYS A 85 10.51 26.39 47.17
CA LYS A 85 10.01 25.81 48.40
C LYS A 85 8.93 24.78 48.17
N ASP A 86 7.99 25.08 47.25
CA ASP A 86 6.91 24.17 46.89
C ASP A 86 7.45 22.94 46.18
N HIS A 87 8.46 23.12 45.34
CA HIS A 87 9.12 22.04 44.64
C HIS A 87 9.80 21.09 45.62
N GLN A 88 10.51 21.62 46.59
CA GLN A 88 11.19 20.84 47.62
C GLN A 88 10.19 20.07 48.48
N LYS A 89 9.10 20.70 48.84
CA LYS A 89 8.02 20.10 49.63
C LYS A 89 7.35 18.95 48.86
N LEU A 90 7.10 19.13 47.57
CA LEU A 90 6.55 18.09 46.67
C LEU A 90 7.51 16.90 46.58
N MET A 91 8.80 17.16 46.47
CA MET A 91 9.82 16.12 46.42
C MET A 91 9.86 15.32 47.72
N GLU A 92 9.77 15.99 48.85
CA GLU A 92 9.73 15.33 50.17
C GLU A 92 8.49 14.45 50.33
N GLU A 93 7.33 14.94 49.91
CA GLU A 93 6.08 14.18 49.91
C GLU A 93 6.16 12.96 49.01
N PHE A 94 6.72 13.13 47.81
CA PHE A 94 6.90 12.04 46.86
C PHE A 94 7.84 10.96 47.42
N LEU A 95 8.95 11.38 47.99
CA LEU A 95 9.91 10.46 48.62
C LEU A 95 9.31 9.72 49.82
N SER A 96 8.45 10.39 50.55
CA SER A 96 7.72 9.81 51.66
C SER A 96 6.73 8.73 51.23
N GLU A 97 6.04 8.96 50.12
CA GLU A 97 5.09 7.99 49.56
C GLU A 97 5.79 6.76 48.98
N VAL A 98 6.98 6.91 48.43
CA VAL A 98 7.75 5.81 47.82
C VAL A 98 8.34 4.87 48.91
N LYS A 99 8.49 5.32 50.12
CA LYS A 99 8.88 4.46 51.22
C LYS A 99 7.69 3.65 51.70
#